data_750c4a39f69a21d2f4514d6c2ea2c956
#
_entry.id   750c4a39f69a21d2f4514d6c2ea2c956
#
_cell.length_a   1.000
_cell.length_b   1.000
_cell.length_c   1.000
_cell.angle_alpha   90.00
_cell.angle_beta   90.00
_cell.angle_gamma   90.00
#
_symmetry.space_group_name_H-M   'P 1'
#
loop_
_entity.id
_entity.type
_entity.pdbx_description
1 polymer ?
#
loop_
_entity_poly.entity_id
_entity_poly.type
_entity_poly.pdbx_seq_one_letter_code
_entity_poly.pdbx_strand_id
1 'polypeptide(L)'
;LTQSLSDWGGMLLLLGVHPYLTPDDLPLLDKKRYRIMYSTMKEVDTHGQWMMKATSGVQVSLDYQSLEDLERKFVILNRLTPFLTAIFANSPILEGEPSGYRSYRGRIWQNTDPYRTGLPLSFLSKKFSLVDYIEWALDVRPYHLYRDGEVVQPGPYTFRQLMKKETSLEMNQDCLLYTSDAADEEAW
;
A
#
# COMPACT_ATOMS: atom_id res chain seq x y z
N LEU A 1 9.61 18.70 -16.26
CA LEU A 1 9.10 18.70 -14.88
C LEU A 1 9.99 19.53 -13.96
N THR A 2 11.29 19.25 -13.90
CA THR A 2 12.26 20.00 -13.04
C THR A 2 12.27 21.48 -13.35
N GLN A 3 12.28 21.87 -14.63
CA GLN A 3 12.24 23.27 -15.07
C GLN A 3 10.93 23.94 -14.62
N SER A 4 9.79 23.30 -14.86
CA SER A 4 8.48 23.85 -14.47
C SER A 4 8.34 24.03 -12.96
N LEU A 5 8.93 23.13 -12.16
CA LEU A 5 8.94 23.25 -10.71
C LEU A 5 9.83 24.42 -10.24
N SER A 6 11.00 24.60 -10.88
CA SER A 6 11.89 25.72 -10.57
C SER A 6 11.25 27.08 -10.85
N ASP A 7 10.45 27.19 -11.91
CA ASP A 7 9.71 28.42 -12.28
C ASP A 7 8.68 28.81 -11.20
N TRP A 8 8.22 27.84 -10.39
CA TRP A 8 7.31 28.04 -9.26
C TRP A 8 8.03 28.13 -7.91
N GLY A 9 9.35 28.16 -7.90
CA GLY A 9 10.16 28.15 -6.67
C GLY A 9 10.19 26.79 -5.96
N GLY A 10 9.76 25.72 -6.64
CA GLY A 10 9.76 24.36 -6.13
C GLY A 10 11.04 23.60 -6.47
N MET A 11 11.32 22.57 -5.70
CA MET A 11 12.44 21.65 -5.90
C MET A 11 11.96 20.19 -5.82
N LEU A 12 12.44 19.34 -6.72
CA LEU A 12 12.20 17.90 -6.68
C LEU A 12 13.23 17.23 -5.77
N LEU A 13 12.77 16.63 -4.69
CA LEU A 13 13.59 15.77 -3.83
C LEU A 13 13.45 14.32 -4.27
N LEU A 14 14.56 13.70 -4.70
CA LEU A 14 14.61 12.30 -5.12
C LEU A 14 14.85 11.39 -3.90
N LEU A 15 13.95 11.43 -2.93
CA LEU A 15 14.03 10.67 -1.68
C LEU A 15 12.77 9.81 -1.48
N GLY A 16 12.95 8.65 -0.85
CA GLY A 16 11.85 7.72 -0.58
C GLY A 16 10.98 8.09 0.63
N VAL A 17 11.48 8.98 1.50
CA VAL A 17 10.77 9.52 2.67
C VAL A 17 11.08 11.01 2.77
N HIS A 18 10.12 11.80 3.23
CA HIS A 18 10.34 13.23 3.50
C HIS A 18 11.42 13.38 4.58
N PRO A 19 12.52 14.13 4.31
CA PRO A 19 13.70 14.08 5.19
C PRO A 19 13.56 14.92 6.47
N TYR A 20 12.62 15.85 6.55
CA TYR A 20 12.50 16.81 7.66
C TYR A 20 11.16 16.80 8.36
N LEU A 21 10.05 16.63 7.63
CA LEU A 21 8.70 16.75 8.15
C LEU A 21 8.16 15.38 8.61
N THR A 22 7.44 15.41 9.71
CA THR A 22 6.68 14.29 10.24
C THR A 22 5.31 14.17 9.57
N PRO A 23 4.58 13.07 9.75
CA PRO A 23 3.19 12.96 9.30
C PRO A 23 2.28 14.07 9.86
N ASP A 24 2.55 14.59 11.05
CA ASP A 24 1.73 15.64 11.65
C ASP A 24 1.92 17.00 10.98
N ASP A 25 3.08 17.24 10.40
CA ASP A 25 3.40 18.47 9.66
C ASP A 25 2.82 18.49 8.24
N LEU A 26 2.44 17.33 7.71
CA LEU A 26 1.98 17.17 6.33
C LEU A 26 0.46 17.12 6.26
N PRO A 27 -0.19 17.77 5.28
CA PRO A 27 -1.63 17.70 5.12
C PRO A 27 -2.07 16.30 4.71
N LEU A 28 -3.27 15.90 5.15
CA LEU A 28 -3.96 14.75 4.61
C LEU A 28 -4.87 15.21 3.48
N LEU A 29 -4.87 14.49 2.36
CA LEU A 29 -5.82 14.77 1.28
C LEU A 29 -7.26 14.62 1.78
N ASP A 30 -8.10 15.62 1.54
CA ASP A 30 -9.47 15.69 2.07
C ASP A 30 -10.43 14.79 1.29
N LYS A 31 -10.24 13.47 1.41
CA LYS A 31 -11.16 12.44 0.91
C LYS A 31 -11.58 11.52 2.06
N LYS A 32 -12.86 11.15 2.10
CA LYS A 32 -13.44 10.30 3.17
C LYS A 32 -12.65 8.99 3.37
N ARG A 33 -12.25 8.33 2.27
CA ARG A 33 -11.45 7.09 2.32
C ARG A 33 -10.09 7.29 3.02
N TYR A 34 -9.40 8.41 2.78
CA TYR A 34 -8.11 8.69 3.42
C TYR A 34 -8.25 8.97 4.92
N ARG A 35 -9.33 9.63 5.33
CA ARG A 35 -9.63 9.82 6.76
C ARG A 35 -9.86 8.49 7.47
N ILE A 36 -10.62 7.58 6.86
CA ILE A 36 -10.87 6.23 7.39
C ILE A 36 -9.54 5.44 7.46
N MET A 37 -8.77 5.40 6.38
CA MET A 37 -7.48 4.70 6.35
C MET A 37 -6.50 5.26 7.40
N TYR A 38 -6.41 6.57 7.51
CA TYR A 38 -5.53 7.25 8.45
C TYR A 38 -5.88 6.92 9.90
N SER A 39 -7.17 6.95 10.27
CA SER A 39 -7.62 6.59 11.62
C SER A 39 -7.38 5.11 11.92
N THR A 40 -7.72 4.22 10.99
CA THR A 40 -7.50 2.78 11.16
C THR A 40 -6.01 2.44 11.29
N MET A 41 -5.16 3.05 10.48
CA MET A 41 -3.70 2.82 10.56
C MET A 41 -3.11 3.37 11.85
N LYS A 42 -3.67 4.45 12.40
CA LYS A 42 -3.25 5.00 13.70
C LYS A 42 -3.54 4.04 14.86
N GLU A 43 -4.61 3.26 14.76
CA GLU A 43 -4.97 2.26 15.76
C GLU A 43 -4.09 1.01 15.70
N VAL A 44 -3.60 0.67 14.49
CA VAL A 44 -2.79 -0.55 14.28
C VAL A 44 -1.31 -0.29 14.53
N ASP A 45 -0.73 0.76 13.92
CA ASP A 45 0.67 1.15 14.06
C ASP A 45 0.87 2.62 13.63
N THR A 46 1.89 3.26 14.17
CA THR A 46 2.25 4.65 13.85
C THR A 46 2.86 4.81 12.45
N HIS A 47 3.47 3.77 11.89
CA HIS A 47 4.14 3.83 10.59
C HIS A 47 3.17 3.92 9.40
N GLY A 48 1.92 3.54 9.57
CA GLY A 48 0.90 3.72 8.55
C GLY A 48 0.68 5.18 8.17
N GLN A 49 0.78 6.10 9.11
CA GLN A 49 0.68 7.54 8.86
C GLN A 49 1.88 8.07 8.06
N TRP A 50 3.09 7.58 8.35
CA TRP A 50 4.28 7.86 7.56
C TRP A 50 4.12 7.38 6.12
N MET A 51 3.62 6.14 5.94
CA MET A 51 3.36 5.59 4.61
C MET A 51 2.41 6.46 3.80
N MET A 52 1.31 6.91 4.38
CA MET A 52 0.27 7.67 3.69
C MET A 52 0.69 9.10 3.31
N LYS A 53 1.53 9.76 4.13
CA LYS A 53 1.77 11.22 4.01
C LYS A 53 3.20 11.57 3.65
N ALA A 54 4.18 10.78 4.07
CA ALA A 54 5.58 11.16 4.02
C ALA A 54 6.45 10.26 3.12
N THR A 55 5.88 9.29 2.42
CA THR A 55 6.63 8.43 1.49
C THR A 55 6.37 8.76 0.04
N SER A 56 7.38 8.57 -0.78
CA SER A 56 7.28 8.56 -2.23
C SER A 56 7.92 7.29 -2.79
N GLY A 57 7.59 6.93 -4.02
CA GLY A 57 8.17 5.74 -4.64
C GLY A 57 8.05 5.75 -6.16
N VAL A 58 8.80 4.87 -6.79
CA VAL A 58 8.69 4.56 -8.22
C VAL A 58 7.97 3.23 -8.33
N GLN A 59 7.02 3.16 -9.22
CA GLN A 59 6.24 1.96 -9.50
C GLN A 59 6.35 1.59 -10.97
N VAL A 60 6.54 0.30 -11.25
CA VAL A 60 6.61 -0.24 -12.60
C VAL A 60 5.65 -1.40 -12.70
N SER A 61 4.69 -1.32 -13.60
CA SER A 61 3.80 -2.43 -13.94
C SER A 61 4.45 -3.34 -14.98
N LEU A 62 4.38 -4.63 -14.77
CA LEU A 62 4.91 -5.63 -15.69
C LEU A 62 3.77 -6.47 -16.25
N ASP A 63 3.67 -6.53 -17.57
CA ASP A 63 2.70 -7.38 -18.24
C ASP A 63 3.06 -8.86 -18.14
N TYR A 64 2.08 -9.71 -18.36
CA TYR A 64 2.23 -11.16 -18.43
C TYR A 64 1.48 -11.73 -19.65
N GLN A 65 2.01 -12.85 -20.18
CA GLN A 65 1.49 -13.48 -21.40
C GLN A 65 0.54 -14.66 -21.10
N SER A 66 0.65 -15.24 -19.91
CA SER A 66 -0.14 -16.38 -19.45
C SER A 66 -0.19 -16.42 -17.94
N LEU A 67 -1.09 -17.23 -17.38
CA LEU A 67 -1.16 -17.46 -15.94
C LEU A 67 0.16 -17.99 -15.37
N GLU A 68 0.80 -18.95 -16.09
CA GLU A 68 2.08 -19.49 -15.68
C GLU A 68 3.18 -18.41 -15.68
N ASP A 69 3.19 -17.51 -16.67
CA ASP A 69 4.14 -16.39 -16.72
C ASP A 69 3.89 -15.39 -15.56
N LEU A 70 2.64 -15.13 -15.23
CA LEU A 70 2.27 -14.31 -14.06
C LEU A 70 2.82 -14.91 -12.76
N GLU A 71 2.52 -16.18 -12.51
CA GLU A 71 2.94 -16.90 -11.29
C GLU A 71 4.47 -16.95 -11.17
N ARG A 72 5.15 -17.22 -12.26
CA ARG A 72 6.62 -17.21 -12.33
C ARG A 72 7.19 -15.82 -12.02
N LYS A 73 6.68 -14.76 -12.66
CA LYS A 73 7.10 -13.38 -12.42
C LYS A 73 6.83 -12.96 -11.00
N PHE A 74 5.67 -13.29 -10.47
CA PHE A 74 5.29 -12.98 -9.09
C PHE A 74 6.30 -13.56 -8.09
N VAL A 75 6.63 -14.84 -8.19
CA VAL A 75 7.62 -15.50 -7.32
C VAL A 75 9.00 -14.87 -7.45
N ILE A 76 9.45 -14.60 -8.69
CA ILE A 76 10.77 -13.99 -8.95
C ILE A 76 10.85 -12.60 -8.33
N LEU A 77 9.85 -11.75 -8.55
CA LEU A 77 9.82 -10.38 -8.02
C LEU A 77 9.81 -10.36 -6.49
N ASN A 78 9.01 -11.24 -5.87
CA ASN A 78 9.00 -11.37 -4.41
C ASN A 78 10.36 -11.81 -3.86
N ARG A 79 11.05 -12.73 -4.52
CA ARG A 79 12.41 -13.16 -4.13
C ARG A 79 13.46 -12.08 -4.34
N LEU A 80 13.26 -11.20 -5.30
CA LEU A 80 14.15 -10.08 -5.59
C LEU A 80 13.91 -8.89 -4.65
N THR A 81 12.79 -8.84 -3.92
CA THR A 81 12.44 -7.72 -3.04
C THR A 81 13.58 -7.24 -2.13
N PRO A 82 14.32 -8.09 -1.39
CA PRO A 82 15.40 -7.62 -0.54
C PRO A 82 16.55 -6.99 -1.34
N PHE A 83 16.87 -7.52 -2.51
CA PHE A 83 17.92 -6.99 -3.38
C PHE A 83 17.50 -5.64 -3.99
N LEU A 84 16.27 -5.55 -4.49
CA LEU A 84 15.73 -4.31 -5.02
C LEU A 84 15.64 -3.23 -3.94
N THR A 85 15.22 -3.60 -2.73
CA THR A 85 15.21 -2.68 -1.59
C THR A 85 16.61 -2.15 -1.28
N ALA A 86 17.63 -2.98 -1.36
CA ALA A 86 19.01 -2.56 -1.12
C ALA A 86 19.57 -1.66 -2.24
N ILE A 87 19.29 -2.01 -3.51
CA ILE A 87 19.78 -1.25 -4.68
C ILE A 87 19.11 0.13 -4.76
N PHE A 88 17.80 0.20 -4.52
CA PHE A 88 17.02 1.43 -4.60
C PHE A 88 16.85 2.13 -3.25
N ALA A 89 17.64 1.76 -2.24
CA ALA A 89 17.61 2.41 -0.94
C ALA A 89 17.97 3.91 -1.07
N ASN A 90 17.01 4.79 -0.75
CA ASN A 90 17.19 6.24 -0.86
C ASN A 90 16.34 7.00 0.17
N SER A 91 16.46 6.63 1.45
CA SER A 91 15.79 7.32 2.55
C SER A 91 16.57 7.19 3.86
N PRO A 92 17.82 7.73 3.90
CA PRO A 92 18.68 7.59 5.08
C PRO A 92 18.40 8.64 6.15
N ILE A 93 17.67 9.71 5.84
CA ILE A 93 17.40 10.85 6.72
C ILE A 93 15.96 10.81 7.20
N LEU A 94 15.73 11.07 8.47
CA LEU A 94 14.43 11.21 9.11
C LEU A 94 14.49 12.37 10.10
N GLU A 95 13.53 13.28 10.03
CA GLU A 95 13.44 14.44 10.94
C GLU A 95 14.77 15.27 11.02
N GLY A 96 15.48 15.35 9.89
CA GLY A 96 16.74 16.07 9.78
C GLY A 96 17.98 15.31 10.20
N GLU A 97 17.83 14.10 10.77
CA GLU A 97 18.93 13.31 11.32
C GLU A 97 19.12 11.96 10.57
N PRO A 98 20.31 11.35 10.63
CA PRO A 98 20.53 10.02 10.10
C PRO A 98 19.63 8.97 10.81
N SER A 99 18.78 8.30 10.06
CA SER A 99 17.82 7.30 10.60
C SER A 99 18.45 5.98 11.03
N GLY A 100 19.73 5.73 10.72
CA GLY A 100 20.38 4.44 10.89
C GLY A 100 20.07 3.41 9.80
N TYR A 101 19.19 3.74 8.85
CA TYR A 101 18.79 2.89 7.72
C TYR A 101 19.13 3.54 6.39
N ARG A 102 19.55 2.78 5.39
CA ARG A 102 19.66 3.28 4.02
C ARG A 102 18.29 3.42 3.35
N SER A 103 17.34 2.56 3.73
CA SER A 103 15.94 2.59 3.30
C SER A 103 15.01 2.64 4.50
N TYR A 104 14.82 3.82 5.09
CA TYR A 104 13.82 4.00 6.14
C TYR A 104 12.40 3.78 5.60
N ARG A 105 12.18 4.05 4.29
CA ARG A 105 10.94 3.69 3.62
C ARG A 105 10.61 2.20 3.74
N GLY A 106 11.59 1.32 3.59
CA GLY A 106 11.41 -0.11 3.81
C GLY A 106 10.98 -0.43 5.25
N ARG A 107 11.57 0.27 6.24
CA ARG A 107 11.18 0.16 7.65
C ARG A 107 9.73 0.59 7.89
N ILE A 108 9.31 1.70 7.28
CA ILE A 108 7.92 2.17 7.33
C ILE A 108 6.97 1.08 6.83
N TRP A 109 7.21 0.54 5.62
CA TRP A 109 6.37 -0.48 5.04
C TRP A 109 6.30 -1.78 5.84
N GLN A 110 7.40 -2.20 6.47
CA GLN A 110 7.42 -3.36 7.36
C GLN A 110 6.55 -3.21 8.62
N ASN A 111 6.31 -1.97 9.04
CA ASN A 111 5.58 -1.65 10.26
C ASN A 111 4.30 -0.83 9.99
N THR A 112 3.78 -0.86 8.77
CA THR A 112 2.54 -0.15 8.42
C THR A 112 1.30 -0.90 8.87
N ASP A 113 1.18 -2.18 8.47
CA ASP A 113 0.04 -3.01 8.79
C ASP A 113 0.43 -4.49 8.69
N PRO A 114 0.48 -5.24 9.79
CA PRO A 114 0.92 -6.63 9.79
C PRO A 114 0.00 -7.58 9.00
N TYR A 115 -1.23 -7.17 8.72
CA TYR A 115 -2.20 -7.97 7.96
C TYR A 115 -2.11 -7.75 6.44
N ARG A 116 -1.50 -6.64 6.00
CA ARG A 116 -1.50 -6.23 4.58
C ARG A 116 -0.11 -5.96 4.02
N THR A 117 0.84 -5.57 4.85
CA THR A 117 2.21 -5.30 4.42
C THR A 117 3.14 -6.43 4.81
N GLY A 118 4.21 -6.59 4.05
CA GLY A 118 5.18 -7.65 4.26
C GLY A 118 5.21 -8.62 3.09
N LEU A 119 5.94 -9.70 3.28
CA LEU A 119 6.13 -10.75 2.28
C LEU A 119 5.75 -12.10 2.88
N PRO A 120 4.56 -12.63 2.58
CA PRO A 120 4.19 -13.97 3.00
C PRO A 120 5.18 -15.02 2.47
N LEU A 121 5.73 -15.84 3.35
CA LEU A 121 6.72 -16.86 2.97
C LEU A 121 6.18 -17.87 1.94
N SER A 122 4.87 -18.12 1.94
CA SER A 122 4.19 -18.95 0.93
C SER A 122 4.39 -18.43 -0.49
N PHE A 123 4.48 -17.09 -0.67
CA PHE A 123 4.71 -16.47 -1.97
C PHE A 123 6.13 -16.67 -2.53
N LEU A 124 7.05 -17.15 -1.72
CA LEU A 124 8.40 -17.52 -2.14
C LEU A 124 8.50 -18.97 -2.63
N SER A 125 7.44 -19.75 -2.49
CA SER A 125 7.40 -21.16 -2.89
C SER A 125 7.50 -21.30 -4.41
N LYS A 126 8.22 -22.33 -4.87
CA LYS A 126 8.21 -22.72 -6.29
C LYS A 126 6.86 -23.30 -6.75
N LYS A 127 6.01 -23.69 -5.79
CA LYS A 127 4.65 -24.22 -6.03
C LYS A 127 3.57 -23.17 -5.87
N PHE A 128 3.94 -21.89 -5.77
CA PHE A 128 2.99 -20.79 -5.69
C PHE A 128 2.06 -20.79 -6.91
N SER A 129 0.79 -20.59 -6.68
CA SER A 129 -0.24 -20.39 -7.69
C SER A 129 -1.02 -19.10 -7.44
N LEU A 130 -1.70 -18.58 -8.46
CA LEU A 130 -2.58 -17.43 -8.30
C LEU A 130 -3.69 -17.70 -7.28
N VAL A 131 -4.13 -18.96 -7.14
CA VAL A 131 -5.11 -19.36 -6.14
C VAL A 131 -4.60 -19.06 -4.72
N ASP A 132 -3.32 -19.32 -4.44
CA ASP A 132 -2.73 -19.03 -3.12
C ASP A 132 -2.78 -17.52 -2.81
N TYR A 133 -2.57 -16.67 -3.83
CA TYR A 133 -2.72 -15.23 -3.67
C TYR A 133 -4.17 -14.81 -3.42
N ILE A 134 -5.11 -15.36 -4.19
CA ILE A 134 -6.55 -15.08 -4.03
C ILE A 134 -7.01 -15.48 -2.63
N GLU A 135 -6.65 -16.68 -2.19
CA GLU A 135 -7.01 -17.19 -0.85
C GLU A 135 -6.47 -16.26 0.25
N TRP A 136 -5.20 -15.81 0.12
CA TRP A 136 -4.62 -14.84 1.04
C TRP A 136 -5.36 -13.49 1.00
N ALA A 137 -5.65 -12.97 -0.18
CA ALA A 137 -6.33 -11.68 -0.36
C ALA A 137 -7.74 -11.69 0.23
N LEU A 138 -8.46 -12.81 0.11
CA LEU A 138 -9.80 -12.97 0.69
C LEU A 138 -9.81 -12.88 2.22
N ASP A 139 -8.71 -13.20 2.89
CA ASP A 139 -8.60 -13.15 4.35
C ASP A 139 -8.09 -11.77 4.85
N VAL A 140 -7.83 -10.84 3.95
CA VAL A 140 -7.51 -9.45 4.29
C VAL A 140 -8.78 -8.69 4.71
N ARG A 141 -8.64 -7.77 5.66
CA ARG A 141 -9.71 -6.85 6.08
C ARG A 141 -9.61 -5.57 5.26
N PRO A 142 -10.63 -5.16 4.47
CA PRO A 142 -10.58 -3.88 3.77
C PRO A 142 -10.61 -2.71 4.76
N TYR A 143 -9.96 -1.60 4.40
CA TYR A 143 -10.03 -0.37 5.18
C TYR A 143 -11.37 0.34 5.02
N HIS A 144 -11.90 0.30 3.81
CA HIS A 144 -13.17 0.90 3.45
C HIS A 144 -13.83 0.07 2.34
N LEU A 145 -15.09 0.31 2.14
CA LEU A 145 -15.89 -0.27 1.06
C LEU A 145 -16.67 0.84 0.37
N TYR A 146 -17.00 0.64 -0.88
CA TYR A 146 -17.96 1.48 -1.57
C TYR A 146 -19.34 0.83 -1.50
N ARG A 147 -20.33 1.57 -1.03
CA ARG A 147 -21.72 1.14 -0.96
C ARG A 147 -22.62 2.29 -1.43
N ASP A 148 -23.41 2.06 -2.46
CA ASP A 148 -24.36 3.03 -3.01
C ASP A 148 -23.68 4.40 -3.33
N GLY A 149 -22.45 4.37 -3.84
CA GLY A 149 -21.64 5.55 -4.12
C GLY A 149 -20.96 6.19 -2.91
N GLU A 150 -21.16 5.63 -1.72
CA GLU A 150 -20.59 6.14 -0.48
C GLU A 150 -19.45 5.26 0.03
N VAL A 151 -18.44 5.91 0.59
CA VAL A 151 -17.35 5.22 1.30
C VAL A 151 -17.82 4.89 2.71
N VAL A 152 -17.80 3.61 3.07
CA VAL A 152 -18.21 3.10 4.39
C VAL A 152 -17.10 2.29 5.05
N GLN A 153 -17.10 2.26 6.39
CA GLN A 153 -16.17 1.45 7.15
C GLN A 153 -16.72 0.02 7.30
N PRO A 154 -15.97 -1.02 6.90
CA PRO A 154 -16.47 -2.40 6.85
C PRO A 154 -16.57 -3.08 8.21
N GLY A 155 -16.00 -2.48 9.27
CA GLY A 155 -15.83 -3.17 10.55
C GLY A 155 -14.70 -4.22 10.51
N PRO A 156 -14.70 -5.20 11.42
CA PRO A 156 -13.59 -6.14 11.60
C PRO A 156 -13.64 -7.34 10.62
N TYR A 157 -14.40 -7.24 9.54
CA TYR A 157 -14.66 -8.36 8.64
C TYR A 157 -13.62 -8.46 7.51
N THR A 158 -13.26 -9.69 7.14
CA THR A 158 -12.44 -9.99 5.97
C THR A 158 -13.29 -9.95 4.69
N PHE A 159 -12.65 -9.84 3.51
CA PHE A 159 -13.36 -9.96 2.23
C PHE A 159 -14.15 -11.26 2.12
N ARG A 160 -13.59 -12.39 2.60
CA ARG A 160 -14.25 -13.69 2.61
C ARG A 160 -15.56 -13.67 3.41
N GLN A 161 -15.57 -13.07 4.59
CA GLN A 161 -16.76 -12.95 5.42
C GLN A 161 -17.81 -12.02 4.79
N LEU A 162 -17.35 -10.92 4.20
CA LEU A 162 -18.24 -9.99 3.47
C LEU A 162 -18.90 -10.68 2.28
N MET A 163 -18.16 -11.46 1.49
CA MET A 163 -18.70 -12.20 0.33
C MET A 163 -19.73 -13.28 0.74
N LYS A 164 -19.52 -13.94 1.89
CA LYS A 164 -20.44 -14.98 2.40
C LYS A 164 -21.68 -14.40 3.07
N LYS A 165 -21.81 -13.08 3.16
CA LYS A 165 -22.89 -12.39 3.88
C LYS A 165 -22.97 -12.81 5.37
N GLU A 166 -21.87 -13.24 5.96
CA GLU A 166 -21.75 -13.59 7.37
C GLU A 166 -21.70 -12.35 8.28
N THR A 167 -22.20 -11.21 7.78
CA THR A 167 -22.11 -9.91 8.45
C THR A 167 -23.46 -9.21 8.42
N SER A 168 -23.66 -8.25 9.32
CA SER A 168 -24.81 -7.36 9.31
C SER A 168 -24.81 -6.35 8.14
N LEU A 169 -23.75 -6.32 7.35
CA LEU A 169 -23.62 -5.49 6.16
C LEU A 169 -24.22 -6.23 4.96
N GLU A 170 -25.37 -5.76 4.50
CA GLU A 170 -25.91 -6.20 3.20
C GLU A 170 -25.00 -5.62 2.09
N MET A 171 -24.22 -6.50 1.46
CA MET A 171 -23.32 -6.14 0.38
C MET A 171 -23.70 -6.91 -0.89
N ASN A 172 -23.71 -6.19 -2.03
CA ASN A 172 -23.76 -6.80 -3.33
C ASN A 172 -22.32 -7.05 -3.86
N GLN A 173 -22.18 -7.86 -4.91
CA GLN A 173 -20.88 -8.18 -5.51
C GLN A 173 -20.19 -6.93 -6.09
N ASP A 174 -20.95 -5.96 -6.60
CA ASP A 174 -20.42 -4.75 -7.19
C ASP A 174 -19.66 -3.90 -6.17
N CYS A 175 -20.13 -3.84 -4.91
CA CYS A 175 -19.45 -3.14 -3.84
C CYS A 175 -18.04 -3.68 -3.57
N LEU A 176 -17.82 -4.99 -3.73
CA LEU A 176 -16.51 -5.62 -3.51
C LEU A 176 -15.56 -5.40 -4.69
N LEU A 177 -16.07 -5.43 -5.92
CA LEU A 177 -15.29 -5.15 -7.13
C LEU A 177 -14.78 -3.71 -7.13
N TYR A 178 -15.65 -2.73 -6.90
CA TYR A 178 -15.27 -1.31 -6.84
C TYR A 178 -14.25 -0.99 -5.73
N THR A 179 -14.22 -1.77 -4.65
CA THR A 179 -13.26 -1.56 -3.56
C THR A 179 -11.84 -1.97 -3.94
N SER A 180 -11.68 -2.96 -4.82
CA SER A 180 -10.36 -3.40 -5.31
C SER A 180 -9.80 -2.48 -6.41
N ASP A 181 -10.65 -1.97 -7.31
CA ASP A 181 -10.24 -1.12 -8.44
C ASP A 181 -10.07 0.36 -8.09
N ALA A 182 -10.82 0.87 -7.14
CA ALA A 182 -10.82 2.30 -6.80
C ALA A 182 -9.50 2.82 -6.20
N ALA A 183 -8.53 1.97 -5.95
CA ALA A 183 -7.21 2.40 -5.50
C ALA A 183 -6.37 3.02 -6.63
N ASP A 184 -6.63 2.68 -7.90
CA ASP A 184 -5.77 3.02 -9.02
C ASP A 184 -6.28 4.17 -9.90
N GLU A 185 -7.59 4.37 -10.03
CA GLU A 185 -8.14 5.32 -11.01
C GLU A 185 -8.19 6.80 -10.57
N GLU A 186 -8.10 7.10 -9.28
CA GLU A 186 -8.18 8.49 -8.79
C GLU A 186 -6.88 9.05 -8.18
N ALA A 187 -5.76 8.39 -8.39
CA ALA A 187 -4.47 8.81 -7.84
C ALA A 187 -3.67 9.72 -8.79
N TRP A 188 -4.26 10.19 -9.91
CA TRP A 188 -3.61 11.07 -10.90
C TRP A 188 -4.28 12.43 -10.96
#